data_215bdbb961926e4f30d78f6271fcb435
#
_entry.id   215bdbb961926e4f30d78f6271fcb435
#
_cell.length_a   1.000
_cell.length_b   1.000
_cell.length_c   1.000
_cell.angle_alpha   90.00
_cell.angle_beta   90.00
_cell.angle_gamma   90.00
#
_symmetry.space_group_name_H-M   'P 1'
#
loop_
_entity.id
_entity.type
_entity.pdbx_description
1 polymer ?
#
loop_
_entity_poly.entity_id
_entity_poly.type
_entity_poly.pdbx_seq_one_letter_code
_entity_poly.pdbx_strand_id
1 'polypeptide(L)'
;LDASIAHYEAGDVLGVIPFATRAADAKVSALIERLGMSPDAWVRVYPSSAPETKAALFPLIQVKYLLAGAIDVDSASPRRYFFEVMSHFAESEHEKERLQYFASAEGAVDLYKYNQRERRTVCEIFDDFPSLKPSLAWLLQVAPHLHPRYYSISSSPADTERTAATHITVAAAEWVTPMKRARKGLCSSWLNSLDV
;
A
#
# COMPACT_ATOMS: atom_id res chain seq x y z
N LEU A 1 -15.87 -15.75 -7.82
CA LEU A 1 -14.96 -16.69 -7.15
C LEU A 1 -15.48 -18.10 -7.35
N ASP A 2 -14.59 -19.03 -7.69
CA ASP A 2 -14.94 -20.44 -7.87
C ASP A 2 -15.46 -21.02 -6.55
N ALA A 3 -16.66 -21.58 -6.54
CA ALA A 3 -17.32 -22.11 -5.36
C ALA A 3 -16.59 -23.32 -4.73
N SER A 4 -15.65 -23.93 -5.43
CA SER A 4 -14.83 -25.02 -4.90
C SER A 4 -13.93 -24.59 -3.73
N ILE A 5 -13.82 -23.28 -3.47
CA ILE A 5 -12.81 -22.71 -2.55
C ILE A 5 -13.40 -22.31 -1.20
N ALA A 6 -14.71 -22.16 -1.01
CA ALA A 6 -15.23 -21.55 0.20
C ALA A 6 -16.45 -22.24 0.79
N HIS A 7 -16.21 -23.10 1.76
CA HIS A 7 -17.19 -23.29 2.83
C HIS A 7 -17.18 -22.06 3.71
N TYR A 8 -18.31 -21.36 3.82
CA TYR A 8 -18.51 -20.22 4.72
C TYR A 8 -19.87 -20.31 5.40
N GLU A 9 -20.01 -19.63 6.52
CA GLU A 9 -21.26 -19.54 7.29
C GLU A 9 -21.84 -18.13 7.21
N ALA A 10 -23.10 -17.98 7.59
CA ALA A 10 -23.73 -16.66 7.66
C ALA A 10 -23.00 -15.77 8.67
N GLY A 11 -22.54 -14.61 8.22
CA GLY A 11 -21.76 -13.67 9.04
C GLY A 11 -20.25 -13.69 8.72
N ASP A 12 -19.78 -14.62 7.92
CA ASP A 12 -18.40 -14.66 7.48
C ASP A 12 -18.05 -13.50 6.54
N VAL A 13 -16.76 -13.19 6.50
CA VAL A 13 -16.22 -12.09 5.72
C VAL A 13 -15.16 -12.57 4.72
N LEU A 14 -15.12 -11.94 3.56
CA LEU A 14 -14.10 -12.16 2.54
C LEU A 14 -13.00 -11.10 2.67
N GLY A 15 -11.75 -11.54 2.84
CA GLY A 15 -10.57 -10.68 2.78
C GLY A 15 -10.13 -10.48 1.33
N VAL A 16 -10.07 -9.23 0.88
CA VAL A 16 -9.69 -8.86 -0.49
C VAL A 16 -8.43 -8.00 -0.48
N ILE A 17 -7.43 -8.41 -1.27
CA ILE A 17 -6.21 -7.62 -1.51
C ILE A 17 -6.24 -7.12 -2.96
N PRO A 18 -6.26 -5.79 -3.22
CA PRO A 18 -6.29 -5.23 -4.57
C PRO A 18 -4.90 -5.32 -5.21
N PHE A 19 -4.52 -6.48 -5.69
CA PHE A 19 -3.15 -6.75 -6.15
C PHE A 19 -2.94 -6.62 -7.66
N ALA A 20 -3.80 -7.23 -8.46
CA ALA A 20 -3.50 -7.55 -9.87
C ALA A 20 -3.34 -6.32 -10.79
N THR A 21 -4.14 -5.27 -10.59
CA THR A 21 -4.11 -4.07 -11.45
C THR A 21 -3.06 -3.04 -11.03
N ARG A 22 -2.59 -3.09 -9.80
CA ARG A 22 -1.65 -2.10 -9.25
C ARG A 22 -0.24 -2.21 -9.82
N ALA A 23 0.16 -3.37 -10.32
CA ALA A 23 1.48 -3.54 -10.94
C ALA A 23 1.65 -2.70 -12.22
N ALA A 24 0.55 -2.31 -12.86
CA ALA A 24 0.51 -1.41 -14.01
C ALA A 24 0.15 0.05 -13.64
N ASP A 25 -0.01 0.35 -12.34
CA ASP A 25 -0.34 1.69 -11.85
C ASP A 25 0.81 2.67 -12.14
N ALA A 26 0.46 3.82 -12.71
CA ALA A 26 1.42 4.87 -13.05
C ALA A 26 2.19 5.38 -11.82
N LYS A 27 1.57 5.39 -10.63
CA LYS A 27 2.22 5.80 -9.38
C LYS A 27 3.26 4.79 -8.92
N VAL A 28 2.95 3.49 -9.02
CA VAL A 28 3.91 2.43 -8.72
C VAL A 28 5.08 2.50 -9.69
N SER A 29 4.81 2.70 -10.98
CA SER A 29 5.85 2.84 -12.01
C SER A 29 6.73 4.06 -11.76
N ALA A 30 6.15 5.22 -11.45
CA ALA A 30 6.90 6.43 -11.13
C ALA A 30 7.77 6.26 -9.86
N LEU A 31 7.26 5.57 -8.85
CA LEU A 31 8.05 5.28 -7.65
C LEU A 31 9.24 4.36 -7.96
N ILE A 32 9.04 3.32 -8.79
CA ILE A 32 10.12 2.41 -9.21
C ILE A 32 11.21 3.18 -9.96
N GLU A 33 10.81 4.07 -10.87
CA GLU A 33 11.75 4.92 -11.62
C GLU A 33 12.57 5.81 -10.68
N ARG A 34 11.92 6.42 -9.67
CA ARG A 34 12.60 7.23 -8.65
C ARG A 34 13.59 6.43 -7.80
N LEU A 35 13.34 5.15 -7.57
CA LEU A 35 14.29 4.25 -6.91
C LEU A 35 15.46 3.84 -7.82
N GLY A 36 15.48 4.28 -9.08
CA GLY A 36 16.50 3.94 -10.06
C GLY A 36 16.47 2.46 -10.47
N MET A 37 15.30 1.81 -10.38
CA MET A 37 15.14 0.38 -10.66
C MET A 37 14.35 0.14 -11.94
N SER A 38 14.54 -1.04 -12.53
CA SER A 38 13.66 -1.52 -13.58
C SER A 38 12.42 -2.20 -12.97
N PRO A 39 11.20 -1.92 -13.46
CA PRO A 39 9.99 -2.60 -12.99
C PRO A 39 10.04 -4.12 -13.21
N ASP A 40 10.75 -4.56 -14.23
CA ASP A 40 10.90 -5.97 -14.59
C ASP A 40 12.11 -6.64 -13.95
N ALA A 41 12.90 -5.91 -13.16
CA ALA A 41 14.00 -6.49 -12.40
C ALA A 41 13.48 -7.54 -11.41
N TRP A 42 14.17 -8.69 -11.36
CA TRP A 42 13.85 -9.76 -10.43
C TRP A 42 14.63 -9.61 -9.13
N VAL A 43 13.91 -9.68 -8.02
CA VAL A 43 14.46 -9.56 -6.68
C VAL A 43 14.04 -10.73 -5.78
N ARG A 44 14.86 -11.00 -4.77
CA ARG A 44 14.52 -11.95 -3.71
C ARG A 44 14.57 -11.23 -2.38
N VAL A 45 13.52 -11.37 -1.58
CA VAL A 45 13.36 -10.68 -0.30
C VAL A 45 13.64 -11.65 0.84
N TYR A 46 14.53 -11.25 1.74
CA TYR A 46 14.88 -11.99 2.95
C TYR A 46 14.46 -11.21 4.19
N PRO A 47 14.08 -11.88 5.29
CA PRO A 47 13.81 -11.19 6.55
C PRO A 47 15.11 -10.57 7.09
N SER A 48 15.04 -9.31 7.53
CA SER A 48 16.20 -8.61 8.12
C SER A 48 16.61 -9.18 9.50
N SER A 49 15.65 -9.78 10.22
CA SER A 49 15.87 -10.36 11.56
C SER A 49 16.55 -11.73 11.56
N ALA A 50 16.70 -12.35 10.40
CA ALA A 50 17.25 -13.69 10.28
C ALA A 50 18.10 -13.84 8.99
N PRO A 51 19.20 -13.08 8.87
CA PRO A 51 20.04 -13.13 7.66
C PRO A 51 20.68 -14.51 7.42
N GLU A 52 20.75 -15.36 8.45
CA GLU A 52 21.29 -16.71 8.37
C GLU A 52 20.27 -17.75 7.90
N THR A 53 18.97 -17.48 8.02
CA THR A 53 17.96 -18.32 7.42
C THR A 53 17.90 -18.03 5.93
N LYS A 54 18.42 -18.94 5.12
CA LYS A 54 18.39 -18.85 3.64
C LYS A 54 16.95 -18.95 3.06
N ALA A 55 15.92 -18.88 3.89
CA ALA A 55 14.53 -18.90 3.48
C ALA A 55 14.10 -17.49 3.08
N ALA A 56 13.89 -17.27 1.79
CA ALA A 56 13.32 -16.03 1.29
C ALA A 56 11.85 -15.89 1.75
N LEU A 57 11.40 -14.66 2.07
CA LEU A 57 10.02 -14.36 2.42
C LEU A 57 9.07 -14.61 1.25
N PHE A 58 9.57 -14.41 0.03
CA PHE A 58 8.83 -14.61 -1.20
C PHE A 58 9.70 -15.40 -2.20
N PRO A 59 9.09 -16.15 -3.14
CA PRO A 59 9.81 -16.62 -4.32
C PRO A 59 10.41 -15.43 -5.08
N LEU A 60 11.25 -15.71 -6.07
CA LEU A 60 11.77 -14.67 -6.95
C LEU A 60 10.59 -13.89 -7.57
N ILE A 61 10.58 -12.57 -7.41
CA ILE A 61 9.47 -11.71 -7.82
C ILE A 61 9.97 -10.47 -8.55
N GLN A 62 9.22 -9.97 -9.53
CA GLN A 62 9.55 -8.69 -10.16
C GLN A 62 9.23 -7.51 -9.25
N VAL A 63 10.05 -6.45 -9.33
CA VAL A 63 9.92 -5.24 -8.48
C VAL A 63 8.53 -4.63 -8.56
N LYS A 64 7.93 -4.55 -9.75
CA LYS A 64 6.56 -4.03 -9.92
C LYS A 64 5.52 -4.81 -9.12
N TYR A 65 5.59 -6.13 -9.11
CA TYR A 65 4.66 -6.97 -8.35
C TYR A 65 4.93 -6.91 -6.85
N LEU A 66 6.20 -6.83 -6.45
CA LEU A 66 6.59 -6.68 -5.05
C LEU A 66 6.02 -5.37 -4.47
N LEU A 67 6.26 -4.25 -5.14
CA LEU A 67 5.76 -2.95 -4.65
C LEU A 67 4.23 -2.86 -4.69
N ALA A 68 3.60 -3.37 -5.75
CA ALA A 68 2.14 -3.37 -5.87
C ALA A 68 1.45 -4.23 -4.79
N GLY A 69 2.09 -5.30 -4.33
CA GLY A 69 1.49 -6.26 -3.41
C GLY A 69 1.95 -6.17 -1.96
N ALA A 70 3.13 -5.59 -1.70
CA ALA A 70 3.69 -5.55 -0.35
C ALA A 70 3.34 -4.26 0.40
N ILE A 71 3.35 -3.11 -0.29
CA ILE A 71 3.18 -1.79 0.35
C ILE A 71 2.01 -1.00 -0.26
N ASP A 72 1.40 -0.16 0.58
CA ASP A 72 0.33 0.75 0.19
C ASP A 72 0.91 2.14 -0.09
N VAL A 73 1.34 2.37 -1.32
CA VAL A 73 2.03 3.60 -1.73
C VAL A 73 1.10 4.77 -2.03
N ASP A 74 -0.18 4.52 -2.27
CA ASP A 74 -1.11 5.51 -2.81
C ASP A 74 -2.45 5.66 -2.07
N SER A 75 -2.66 4.97 -0.95
CA SER A 75 -3.88 5.13 -0.13
C SER A 75 -3.62 5.31 1.36
N ALA A 76 -2.62 4.68 1.93
CA ALA A 76 -2.29 4.81 3.34
C ALA A 76 -1.26 5.91 3.61
N SER A 77 -1.43 6.60 4.74
CA SER A 77 -0.47 7.61 5.20
C SER A 77 0.61 6.95 6.05
N PRO A 78 1.89 7.20 5.76
CA PRO A 78 2.99 6.72 6.59
C PRO A 78 2.93 7.29 8.00
N ARG A 79 3.57 6.60 8.94
CA ARG A 79 3.68 7.05 10.33
C ARG A 79 4.98 7.84 10.58
N ARG A 80 5.13 8.42 11.75
CA ARG A 80 6.28 9.25 12.15
C ARG A 80 7.63 8.59 11.86
N TYR A 81 7.78 7.30 12.16
CA TYR A 81 9.01 6.55 11.92
C TYR A 81 9.44 6.53 10.45
N PHE A 82 8.51 6.57 9.52
CA PHE A 82 8.82 6.70 8.09
C PHE A 82 9.61 7.99 7.81
N PHE A 83 9.20 9.13 8.38
CA PHE A 83 9.86 10.42 8.19
C PHE A 83 11.26 10.44 8.81
N GLU A 84 11.41 9.80 9.97
CA GLU A 84 12.71 9.63 10.63
C GLU A 84 13.68 8.88 9.70
N VAL A 85 13.28 7.71 9.22
CA VAL A 85 14.14 6.89 8.32
C VAL A 85 14.40 7.61 7.00
N MET A 86 13.37 8.22 6.38
CA MET A 86 13.53 8.93 5.10
C MET A 86 14.48 10.13 5.21
N SER A 87 14.60 10.75 6.36
CA SER A 87 15.55 11.86 6.57
C SER A 87 17.01 11.46 6.28
N HIS A 88 17.35 10.19 6.48
CA HIS A 88 18.70 9.68 6.19
C HIS A 88 18.97 9.47 4.69
N PHE A 89 17.93 9.51 3.87
CA PHE A 89 18.00 9.28 2.42
C PHE A 89 17.70 10.55 1.61
N ALA A 90 17.53 11.70 2.25
CA ALA A 90 17.39 12.98 1.60
C ALA A 90 18.77 13.55 1.26
N GLU A 91 19.01 13.88 -0.02
CA GLU A 91 20.24 14.53 -0.48
C GLU A 91 20.24 16.05 -0.23
N SER A 92 19.06 16.68 -0.18
CA SER A 92 18.89 18.09 0.18
C SER A 92 18.88 18.25 1.69
N GLU A 93 19.79 19.08 2.23
CA GLU A 93 19.85 19.34 3.67
C GLU A 93 18.56 19.96 4.20
N HIS A 94 17.93 20.87 3.45
CA HIS A 94 16.65 21.45 3.80
C HIS A 94 15.52 20.38 3.90
N GLU A 95 15.47 19.42 2.98
CA GLU A 95 14.48 18.34 3.04
C GLU A 95 14.76 17.40 4.21
N LYS A 96 16.02 17.10 4.47
CA LYS A 96 16.47 16.29 5.60
C LYS A 96 16.06 16.92 6.93
N GLU A 97 16.37 18.20 7.14
CA GLU A 97 15.96 18.94 8.34
C GLU A 97 14.44 18.93 8.52
N ARG A 98 13.68 19.12 7.43
CA ARG A 98 12.22 19.10 7.46
C ARG A 98 11.66 17.73 7.85
N LEU A 99 12.24 16.64 7.33
CA LEU A 99 11.86 15.29 7.68
C LEU A 99 12.20 14.94 9.13
N GLN A 100 13.37 15.37 9.61
CA GLN A 100 13.79 15.24 11.02
C GLN A 100 12.86 16.00 11.94
N TYR A 101 12.49 17.24 11.58
CA TYR A 101 11.51 18.02 12.32
C TYR A 101 10.17 17.29 12.43
N PHE A 102 9.64 16.75 11.33
CA PHE A 102 8.41 15.95 11.35
C PHE A 102 8.53 14.69 12.22
N ALA A 103 9.71 14.11 12.32
CA ALA A 103 9.96 12.96 13.17
C ALA A 103 10.15 13.33 14.67
N SER A 104 10.40 14.61 14.98
CA SER A 104 10.62 15.07 16.34
C SER A 104 9.33 15.21 17.16
N ALA A 105 9.47 15.39 18.47
CA ALA A 105 8.35 15.67 19.36
C ALA A 105 7.73 17.04 19.07
N GLU A 106 8.56 18.05 18.79
CA GLU A 106 8.12 19.40 18.45
C GLU A 106 7.32 19.43 17.15
N GLY A 107 7.72 18.65 16.16
CA GLY A 107 7.06 18.58 14.86
C GLY A 107 5.79 17.76 14.82
N ALA A 108 5.38 17.08 15.90
CA ALA A 108 4.28 16.12 15.91
C ALA A 108 2.93 16.72 15.44
N VAL A 109 2.61 17.95 15.85
CA VAL A 109 1.38 18.66 15.46
C VAL A 109 1.41 19.00 13.96
N ASP A 110 2.55 19.44 13.47
CA ASP A 110 2.70 19.81 12.06
C ASP A 110 2.73 18.56 11.17
N LEU A 111 3.36 17.48 11.63
CA LEU A 111 3.25 16.17 10.95
C LEU A 111 1.79 15.71 10.86
N TYR A 112 1.02 15.82 11.94
CA TYR A 112 -0.40 15.46 11.90
C TYR A 112 -1.17 16.27 10.86
N LYS A 113 -0.98 17.61 10.82
CA LYS A 113 -1.63 18.48 9.82
C LYS A 113 -1.17 18.17 8.41
N TYR A 114 0.13 17.99 8.22
CA TYR A 114 0.73 17.72 6.91
C TYR A 114 0.29 16.36 6.35
N ASN A 115 0.37 15.32 7.17
CA ASN A 115 0.28 13.92 6.73
C ASN A 115 -1.09 13.27 7.05
N GLN A 116 -1.39 13.02 8.35
CA GLN A 116 -2.57 12.22 8.71
C GLN A 116 -3.89 12.91 8.37
N ARG A 117 -3.99 14.21 8.67
CA ARG A 117 -5.20 15.00 8.39
C ARG A 117 -5.52 15.06 6.89
N GLU A 118 -4.50 15.14 6.06
CA GLU A 118 -4.62 15.21 4.60
C GLU A 118 -4.56 13.83 3.92
N ARG A 119 -4.41 12.76 4.70
CA ARG A 119 -4.27 11.42 4.15
C ARG A 119 -3.20 11.36 3.06
N ARG A 120 -2.05 11.99 3.30
CA ARG A 120 -0.95 11.94 2.32
C ARG A 120 -0.41 10.54 2.16
N THR A 121 -0.12 10.21 0.93
CA THR A 121 0.39 8.89 0.55
C THR A 121 1.91 8.90 0.42
N VAL A 122 2.52 7.73 0.34
CA VAL A 122 3.97 7.61 0.10
C VAL A 122 4.36 8.34 -1.18
N CYS A 123 3.61 8.14 -2.28
CA CYS A 123 3.90 8.82 -3.55
C CYS A 123 3.89 10.34 -3.41
N GLU A 124 2.88 10.91 -2.73
CA GLU A 124 2.79 12.37 -2.51
C GLU A 124 3.92 12.90 -1.63
N ILE A 125 4.42 12.12 -0.68
CA ILE A 125 5.58 12.51 0.12
C ILE A 125 6.85 12.52 -0.74
N PHE A 126 7.02 11.54 -1.62
CA PHE A 126 8.12 11.55 -2.56
C PHE A 126 8.05 12.74 -3.54
N ASP A 127 6.85 13.19 -3.92
CA ASP A 127 6.68 14.40 -4.74
C ASP A 127 7.05 15.69 -3.98
N ASP A 128 6.70 15.76 -2.69
CA ASP A 128 7.03 16.90 -1.82
C ASP A 128 8.51 16.92 -1.40
N PHE A 129 9.20 15.77 -1.42
CA PHE A 129 10.62 15.61 -1.07
C PHE A 129 11.39 14.94 -2.24
N PRO A 130 11.68 15.69 -3.31
CA PRO A 130 12.27 15.12 -4.53
C PRO A 130 13.69 14.60 -4.37
N SER A 131 14.43 14.99 -3.34
CA SER A 131 15.79 14.47 -3.10
C SER A 131 15.85 13.10 -2.41
N LEU A 132 14.70 12.52 -2.06
CA LEU A 132 14.64 11.21 -1.43
C LEU A 132 15.11 10.08 -2.36
N LYS A 133 16.11 9.32 -1.90
CA LYS A 133 16.66 8.15 -2.61
C LYS A 133 16.87 6.95 -1.67
N PRO A 134 15.83 6.42 -1.04
CA PRO A 134 15.96 5.24 -0.20
C PRO A 134 16.23 4.00 -1.04
N SER A 135 16.89 3.00 -0.44
CA SER A 135 16.91 1.68 -1.05
C SER A 135 15.55 1.00 -0.95
N LEU A 136 15.27 0.07 -1.88
CA LEU A 136 14.05 -0.74 -1.86
C LEU A 136 13.86 -1.46 -0.51
N ALA A 137 14.94 -1.96 0.10
CA ALA A 137 14.88 -2.66 1.38
C ALA A 137 14.36 -1.77 2.51
N TRP A 138 14.81 -0.53 2.60
CA TRP A 138 14.32 0.42 3.59
C TRP A 138 12.87 0.85 3.32
N LEU A 139 12.52 1.08 2.06
CA LEU A 139 11.15 1.42 1.70
C LEU A 139 10.17 0.31 2.12
N LEU A 140 10.50 -0.95 1.85
CA LEU A 140 9.69 -2.11 2.25
C LEU A 140 9.51 -2.25 3.77
N GLN A 141 10.48 -1.76 4.56
CA GLN A 141 10.39 -1.83 6.03
C GLN A 141 9.53 -0.73 6.66
N VAL A 142 9.51 0.47 6.07
CA VAL A 142 8.92 1.64 6.73
C VAL A 142 7.66 2.17 6.06
N ALA A 143 7.42 1.84 4.79
CA ALA A 143 6.18 2.20 4.11
C ALA A 143 5.00 1.42 4.70
N PRO A 144 3.78 1.99 4.66
CA PRO A 144 2.59 1.26 5.07
C PRO A 144 2.44 -0.03 4.27
N HIS A 145 2.19 -1.13 4.94
CA HIS A 145 1.95 -2.40 4.26
C HIS A 145 0.56 -2.43 3.65
N LEU A 146 0.42 -3.14 2.55
CA LEU A 146 -0.88 -3.41 1.95
C LEU A 146 -1.60 -4.48 2.78
N HIS A 147 -2.75 -4.11 3.34
CA HIS A 147 -3.57 -5.02 4.13
C HIS A 147 -4.83 -5.45 3.36
N PRO A 148 -5.37 -6.64 3.59
CA PRO A 148 -6.68 -7.03 3.07
C PRO A 148 -7.77 -6.11 3.62
N ARG A 149 -8.80 -5.87 2.84
CA ARG A 149 -10.06 -5.25 3.26
C ARG A 149 -11.11 -6.34 3.36
N TYR A 150 -11.87 -6.30 4.45
CA TYR A 150 -12.84 -7.33 4.74
C TYR A 150 -14.23 -6.87 4.37
N TYR A 151 -14.95 -7.70 3.62
CA TYR A 151 -16.32 -7.45 3.17
C TYR A 151 -17.21 -8.58 3.61
N SER A 152 -18.38 -8.26 4.16
CA SER A 152 -19.37 -9.28 4.50
C SER A 152 -19.85 -9.99 3.23
N ILE A 153 -19.92 -11.31 3.30
CA ILE A 153 -20.48 -12.12 2.22
C ILE A 153 -22.00 -11.90 2.21
N SER A 154 -22.56 -11.54 1.06
CA SER A 154 -23.97 -11.22 0.88
C SER A 154 -24.82 -12.34 0.26
N SER A 155 -24.17 -13.37 -0.31
CA SER A 155 -24.87 -14.59 -0.74
C SER A 155 -25.05 -15.56 0.42
N SER A 156 -26.11 -16.39 0.38
CA SER A 156 -26.24 -17.50 1.30
C SER A 156 -25.36 -18.68 0.87
N PRO A 157 -24.92 -19.58 1.79
CA PRO A 157 -24.20 -20.80 1.43
C PRO A 157 -24.99 -21.67 0.45
N ALA A 158 -26.30 -21.81 0.64
CA ALA A 158 -27.17 -22.58 -0.26
C ALA A 158 -27.25 -21.98 -1.67
N ASP A 159 -27.22 -20.64 -1.81
CA ASP A 159 -27.16 -19.98 -3.12
C ASP A 159 -25.81 -20.20 -3.78
N THR A 160 -24.72 -20.15 -3.02
CA THR A 160 -23.37 -20.40 -3.54
C THR A 160 -23.21 -21.84 -4.04
N GLU A 161 -23.73 -22.82 -3.32
CA GLU A 161 -23.76 -24.23 -3.78
C GLU A 161 -24.54 -24.39 -5.10
N ARG A 162 -25.66 -23.66 -5.26
CA ARG A 162 -26.51 -23.72 -6.43
C ARG A 162 -25.93 -22.95 -7.63
N THR A 163 -25.32 -21.79 -7.42
CA THR A 163 -24.87 -20.87 -8.47
C THR A 163 -23.38 -20.95 -8.76
N ALA A 164 -22.62 -21.65 -7.92
CA ALA A 164 -21.16 -21.66 -7.92
C ALA A 164 -20.54 -20.25 -7.82
N ALA A 165 -21.24 -19.29 -7.17
CA ALA A 165 -20.82 -17.89 -7.06
C ALA A 165 -21.02 -17.36 -5.66
N THR A 166 -19.97 -16.75 -5.08
CA THR A 166 -20.02 -16.03 -3.82
C THR A 166 -20.11 -14.53 -4.10
N HIS A 167 -21.08 -13.85 -3.49
CA HIS A 167 -21.33 -12.43 -3.69
C HIS A 167 -20.89 -11.61 -2.49
N ILE A 168 -20.33 -10.45 -2.78
CA ILE A 168 -20.11 -9.36 -1.82
C ILE A 168 -20.73 -8.08 -2.35
N THR A 169 -21.22 -7.23 -1.45
CA THR A 169 -21.74 -5.91 -1.81
C THR A 169 -20.73 -4.86 -1.37
N VAL A 170 -20.27 -4.03 -2.29
CA VAL A 170 -19.23 -3.03 -2.05
C VAL A 170 -19.74 -1.64 -2.41
N ALA A 171 -19.65 -0.71 -1.46
CA ALA A 171 -19.84 0.71 -1.73
C ALA A 171 -18.50 1.35 -2.07
N ALA A 172 -18.40 2.01 -3.21
CA ALA A 172 -17.22 2.79 -3.56
C ALA A 172 -17.09 3.99 -2.60
N ALA A 173 -15.97 4.02 -1.83
CA ALA A 173 -15.72 5.08 -0.87
C ALA A 173 -15.01 6.25 -1.56
N GLU A 174 -15.61 7.44 -1.49
CA GLU A 174 -15.00 8.69 -1.94
C GLU A 174 -15.16 9.76 -0.86
N TRP A 175 -14.14 10.57 -0.63
CA TRP A 175 -14.18 11.67 0.32
C TRP A 175 -13.22 12.78 -0.07
N VAL A 176 -13.35 13.93 0.58
CA VAL A 176 -12.51 15.10 0.35
C VAL A 176 -11.79 15.46 1.64
N THR A 177 -10.49 15.69 1.56
CA THR A 177 -9.68 16.14 2.71
C THR A 177 -9.96 17.61 3.04
N PRO A 178 -9.53 18.11 4.21
CA PRO A 178 -9.64 19.53 4.57
C PRO A 178 -9.03 20.49 3.53
N MET A 179 -7.93 20.11 2.88
CA MET A 179 -7.34 20.88 1.78
C MET A 179 -7.96 20.58 0.40
N LYS A 180 -9.19 20.06 0.39
CA LYS A 180 -9.99 19.79 -0.82
C LYS A 180 -9.36 18.77 -1.78
N ARG A 181 -8.53 17.86 -1.29
CA ARG A 181 -8.01 16.75 -2.09
C ARG A 181 -9.05 15.64 -2.16
N ALA A 182 -9.43 15.24 -3.36
CA ALA A 182 -10.29 14.07 -3.54
C ALA A 182 -9.52 12.78 -3.23
N ARG A 183 -10.15 11.89 -2.50
CA ARG A 183 -9.64 10.57 -2.12
C ARG A 183 -10.64 9.49 -2.48
N LYS A 184 -10.14 8.35 -2.89
CA LYS A 184 -10.94 7.16 -3.21
C LYS A 184 -10.45 5.98 -2.39
N GLY A 185 -11.37 5.12 -1.98
CA GLY A 185 -11.03 3.87 -1.32
C GLY A 185 -10.31 2.93 -2.30
N LEU A 186 -9.10 2.51 -1.96
CA LEU A 186 -8.26 1.70 -2.85
C LEU A 186 -8.96 0.42 -3.31
N CYS A 187 -9.39 -0.41 -2.37
CA CYS A 187 -10.01 -1.71 -2.67
C CYS A 187 -11.41 -1.57 -3.27
N SER A 188 -12.24 -0.66 -2.72
CA SER A 188 -13.59 -0.46 -3.23
C SER A 188 -13.62 0.11 -4.65
N SER A 189 -12.71 1.03 -4.97
CA SER A 189 -12.59 1.55 -6.33
C SER A 189 -12.05 0.49 -7.30
N TRP A 190 -11.10 -0.32 -6.85
CA TRP A 190 -10.59 -1.43 -7.63
C TRP A 190 -11.70 -2.46 -7.92
N LEU A 191 -12.44 -2.90 -6.90
CA LEU A 191 -13.55 -3.84 -7.08
C LEU A 191 -14.62 -3.29 -8.04
N ASN A 192 -14.94 -2.00 -7.94
CA ASN A 192 -15.89 -1.34 -8.84
C ASN A 192 -15.39 -1.21 -10.29
N SER A 193 -14.10 -1.39 -10.53
CA SER A 193 -13.50 -1.35 -11.88
C SER A 193 -13.40 -2.73 -12.54
N LEU A 194 -13.72 -3.80 -11.82
CA LEU A 194 -13.74 -5.14 -12.38
C LEU A 194 -15.01 -5.33 -13.22
N ASP A 195 -14.84 -5.81 -14.44
CA ASP A 195 -15.96 -6.28 -15.25
C ASP A 195 -16.44 -7.63 -14.67
N VAL A 196 -17.72 -7.72 -14.35
CA VAL A 196 -18.37 -8.89 -13.75
C VAL A 196 -19.21 -9.60 -14.81
#